data_c311965b748ecdea925c8ae550d41ad2
#
_entry.id   c311965b748ecdea925c8ae550d41ad2
#
_cell.length_a   1.000
_cell.length_b   1.000
_cell.length_c   1.000
_cell.angle_alpha   90.00
_cell.angle_beta   90.00
_cell.angle_gamma   90.00
#
_symmetry.space_group_name_H-M   'P 1'
#
loop_
_entity.id
_entity.type
_entity.pdbx_description
1 polymer ?
#
loop_
_entity_poly.entity_id
_entity_poly.type
_entity_poly.pdbx_seq_one_letter_code
_entity_poly.pdbx_strand_id
1 'polypeptide(L)'
;AFIRMARRIPHLKLSVMIRPRGGDFLYSDKEFHQMLEEISFAHDCGADCVVAGILTSDGRVDEIRTAELVAAAKEMEFTFHRAFDMTCDTNEALEALVRVGCCRVLTSGGRNTAPEGIKNIHSLVKASAGRIAVMAGSGVNASNVKLLADTGVDAIHFSARNLTESRMTYKNPSISMGGVQGIPEYASIGIDPTMIRNILNQLI
;
A
#
# COMPACT_ATOMS: atom_id res chain seq x y z
N ALA A 1 5.83 3.73 18.24
CA ALA A 1 6.12 5.16 18.48
C ALA A 1 5.67 6.03 17.29
N PHE A 2 6.09 5.72 16.06
CA PHE A 2 5.81 6.54 14.88
C PHE A 2 4.30 6.72 14.61
N ILE A 3 3.48 5.66 14.71
CA ILE A 3 2.02 5.73 14.56
C ILE A 3 1.41 6.74 15.54
N ARG A 4 1.80 6.68 16.82
CA ARG A 4 1.32 7.61 17.85
C ARG A 4 1.76 9.07 17.59
N MET A 5 2.94 9.28 17.00
CA MET A 5 3.40 10.61 16.62
C MET A 5 2.59 11.14 15.43
N ALA A 6 2.37 10.32 14.39
CA ALA A 6 1.59 10.68 13.23
C ALA A 6 0.12 11.00 13.61
N ARG A 7 -0.47 10.27 14.57
CA ARG A 7 -1.85 10.53 15.05
C ARG A 7 -2.04 11.92 15.67
N ARG A 8 -0.97 12.55 16.16
CA ARG A 8 -1.03 13.92 16.71
C ARG A 8 -1.21 15.00 15.65
N ILE A 9 -1.01 14.67 14.38
CA ILE A 9 -1.21 15.63 13.27
C ILE A 9 -2.72 15.75 13.03
N PRO A 10 -3.31 16.94 13.22
CA PRO A 10 -4.74 17.13 13.05
C PRO A 10 -5.16 16.91 11.59
N HIS A 11 -6.36 16.37 11.41
CA HIS A 11 -6.99 16.11 10.10
C HIS A 11 -6.27 15.10 9.20
N LEU A 12 -5.20 14.45 9.67
CA LEU A 12 -4.52 13.40 8.92
C LEU A 12 -5.32 12.09 9.03
N LYS A 13 -5.76 11.52 7.91
CA LYS A 13 -6.17 10.11 7.85
C LYS A 13 -4.95 9.22 7.87
N LEU A 14 -4.86 8.36 8.88
CA LEU A 14 -3.70 7.52 9.13
C LEU A 14 -3.97 6.08 8.71
N SER A 15 -3.29 5.65 7.64
CA SER A 15 -3.31 4.26 7.17
C SER A 15 -2.02 3.56 7.59
N VAL A 16 -2.15 2.42 8.27
CA VAL A 16 -1.01 1.65 8.81
C VAL A 16 -0.80 0.40 7.99
N MET A 17 0.42 0.25 7.41
CA MET A 17 0.81 -0.95 6.69
C MET A 17 1.12 -2.09 7.67
N ILE A 18 0.42 -3.22 7.49
CA ILE A 18 0.61 -4.46 8.24
C ILE A 18 1.24 -5.47 7.28
N ARG A 19 2.54 -5.64 7.39
CA ARG A 19 3.31 -6.53 6.51
C ARG A 19 4.51 -7.07 7.28
N PRO A 20 4.45 -8.29 7.81
CA PRO A 20 5.49 -8.86 8.69
C PRO A 20 6.88 -8.90 8.07
N ARG A 21 6.97 -9.12 6.77
CA ARG A 21 8.23 -9.24 6.04
C ARG A 21 8.12 -8.82 4.57
N GLY A 22 9.26 -8.66 3.92
CA GLY A 22 9.37 -8.60 2.47
C GLY A 22 9.13 -9.98 1.82
N GLY A 23 9.27 -10.05 0.49
CA GLY A 23 9.04 -11.25 -0.32
C GLY A 23 7.57 -11.45 -0.67
N ASP A 24 7.13 -12.72 -0.71
CA ASP A 24 5.78 -13.13 -1.06
C ASP A 24 4.71 -12.75 0.00
N PHE A 25 3.48 -13.20 -0.23
CA PHE A 25 2.34 -12.93 0.64
C PHE A 25 1.69 -14.20 1.19
N LEU A 26 2.42 -15.33 1.15
CA LEU A 26 2.04 -16.58 1.81
C LEU A 26 2.65 -16.59 3.21
N TYR A 27 1.86 -16.30 4.22
CA TYR A 27 2.31 -16.19 5.59
C TYR A 27 2.06 -17.46 6.41
N SER A 28 3.02 -17.79 7.29
CA SER A 28 2.86 -18.82 8.31
C SER A 28 1.82 -18.40 9.36
N ASP A 29 1.37 -19.36 10.18
CA ASP A 29 0.45 -19.05 11.27
C ASP A 29 1.02 -18.04 12.27
N LYS A 30 2.33 -18.08 12.53
CA LYS A 30 2.99 -17.11 13.42
C LYS A 30 2.96 -15.69 12.83
N GLU A 31 3.27 -15.54 11.53
CA GLU A 31 3.19 -14.25 10.85
C GLU A 31 1.76 -13.74 10.78
N PHE A 32 0.79 -14.63 10.56
CA PHE A 32 -0.62 -14.25 10.59
C PHE A 32 -1.08 -13.78 11.97
N HIS A 33 -0.71 -14.46 13.05
CA HIS A 33 -0.99 -13.97 14.40
C HIS A 33 -0.32 -12.63 14.69
N GLN A 34 0.92 -12.44 14.23
CA GLN A 34 1.59 -11.12 14.32
C GLN A 34 0.77 -10.04 13.60
N MET A 35 0.21 -10.32 12.41
CA MET A 35 -0.61 -9.35 11.68
C MET A 35 -1.87 -8.96 12.49
N LEU A 36 -2.53 -9.90 13.14
CA LEU A 36 -3.69 -9.63 14.00
C LEU A 36 -3.32 -8.72 15.19
N GLU A 37 -2.21 -9.00 15.86
CA GLU A 37 -1.70 -8.17 16.95
C GLU A 37 -1.32 -6.75 16.49
N GLU A 38 -0.68 -6.62 15.31
CA GLU A 38 -0.31 -5.34 14.73
C GLU A 38 -1.55 -4.51 14.34
N ILE A 39 -2.63 -5.15 13.84
CA ILE A 39 -3.91 -4.50 13.56
C ILE A 39 -4.53 -3.97 14.86
N SER A 40 -4.58 -4.80 15.91
CA SER A 40 -5.08 -4.37 17.22
C SER A 40 -4.28 -3.18 17.76
N PHE A 41 -2.95 -3.25 17.68
CA PHE A 41 -2.09 -2.14 18.09
C PHE A 41 -2.31 -0.86 17.28
N ALA A 42 -2.51 -0.98 15.96
CA ALA A 42 -2.81 0.16 15.09
C ALA A 42 -4.14 0.82 15.49
N HIS A 43 -5.17 0.02 15.76
CA HIS A 43 -6.45 0.47 16.29
C HIS A 43 -6.28 1.25 17.59
N ASP A 44 -5.57 0.70 18.58
CA ASP A 44 -5.32 1.33 19.88
C ASP A 44 -4.48 2.62 19.77
N CYS A 45 -3.74 2.77 18.70
CA CYS A 45 -3.02 4.00 18.37
C CYS A 45 -3.89 5.03 17.62
N GLY A 46 -5.15 4.71 17.33
CA GLY A 46 -6.09 5.59 16.63
C GLY A 46 -5.88 5.68 15.13
N ALA A 47 -5.42 4.61 14.49
CA ALA A 47 -5.37 4.55 13.03
C ALA A 47 -6.79 4.59 12.44
N ASP A 48 -6.93 5.19 11.25
CA ASP A 48 -8.21 5.25 10.53
C ASP A 48 -8.36 4.08 9.54
N CYS A 49 -7.24 3.48 9.13
CA CYS A 49 -7.20 2.41 8.14
C CYS A 49 -6.01 1.49 8.40
N VAL A 50 -6.16 0.22 8.11
CA VAL A 50 -5.06 -0.73 7.98
C VAL A 50 -4.93 -1.21 6.53
N VAL A 51 -3.69 -1.50 6.13
CA VAL A 51 -3.34 -1.92 4.78
C VAL A 51 -2.61 -3.25 4.87
N ALA A 52 -3.23 -4.34 4.44
CA ALA A 52 -2.66 -5.68 4.50
C ALA A 52 -3.03 -6.49 3.25
N GLY A 53 -2.57 -7.73 3.17
CA GLY A 53 -2.95 -8.66 2.10
C GLY A 53 -2.22 -9.97 2.27
N ILE A 54 -2.94 -11.06 2.10
CA ILE A 54 -2.47 -12.44 2.27
C ILE A 54 -2.99 -13.30 1.13
N LEU A 55 -2.13 -14.17 0.61
CA LEU A 55 -2.43 -15.07 -0.50
C LEU A 55 -2.23 -16.52 -0.08
N THR A 56 -2.91 -17.40 -0.77
CA THR A 56 -2.68 -18.84 -0.73
C THR A 56 -1.49 -19.23 -1.60
N SER A 57 -1.01 -20.45 -1.45
CA SER A 57 0.13 -20.99 -2.21
C SER A 57 -0.10 -21.08 -3.72
N ASP A 58 -1.35 -21.13 -4.17
CA ASP A 58 -1.74 -21.11 -5.58
C ASP A 58 -2.06 -19.72 -6.13
N GLY A 59 -1.74 -18.67 -5.34
CA GLY A 59 -1.85 -17.28 -5.79
C GLY A 59 -3.26 -16.71 -5.76
N ARG A 60 -4.16 -17.26 -4.93
CA ARG A 60 -5.50 -16.71 -4.68
C ARG A 60 -5.51 -15.86 -3.42
N VAL A 61 -6.52 -15.02 -3.26
CA VAL A 61 -6.76 -14.36 -1.97
C VAL A 61 -7.10 -15.43 -0.93
N ASP A 62 -6.40 -15.46 0.21
CA ASP A 62 -6.80 -16.26 1.35
C ASP A 62 -8.02 -15.61 2.01
N GLU A 63 -9.22 -15.98 1.53
CA GLU A 63 -10.47 -15.36 1.96
C GLU A 63 -10.72 -15.58 3.47
N ILE A 64 -10.35 -16.74 4.01
CA ILE A 64 -10.58 -17.04 5.43
C ILE A 64 -9.75 -16.10 6.29
N ARG A 65 -8.44 -16.06 6.08
CA ARG A 65 -7.55 -15.19 6.84
C ARG A 65 -7.78 -13.70 6.54
N THR A 66 -8.12 -13.34 5.30
CA THR A 66 -8.46 -11.95 4.97
C THR A 66 -9.72 -11.50 5.72
N ALA A 67 -10.75 -12.34 5.82
CA ALA A 67 -11.95 -12.02 6.60
C ALA A 67 -11.64 -11.81 8.09
N GLU A 68 -10.73 -12.61 8.65
CA GLU A 68 -10.27 -12.43 10.04
C GLU A 68 -9.51 -11.11 10.22
N LEU A 69 -8.64 -10.72 9.28
CA LEU A 69 -7.95 -9.42 9.31
C LEU A 69 -8.93 -8.26 9.21
N VAL A 70 -9.94 -8.36 8.32
CA VAL A 70 -11.01 -7.35 8.19
C VAL A 70 -11.80 -7.23 9.49
N ALA A 71 -12.18 -8.35 10.10
CA ALA A 71 -12.88 -8.35 11.40
C ALA A 71 -12.03 -7.74 12.52
N ALA A 72 -10.72 -8.02 12.54
CA ALA A 72 -9.78 -7.44 13.51
C ALA A 72 -9.62 -5.92 13.34
N ALA A 73 -9.84 -5.39 12.15
CA ALA A 73 -9.77 -3.95 11.86
C ALA A 73 -10.92 -3.16 12.53
N LYS A 74 -12.01 -3.83 12.95
CA LYS A 74 -13.19 -3.21 13.59
C LYS A 74 -13.75 -2.06 12.71
N GLU A 75 -13.80 -0.84 13.28
CA GLU A 75 -14.28 0.37 12.60
C GLU A 75 -13.26 1.01 11.65
N MET A 76 -12.00 0.56 11.65
CA MET A 76 -10.99 1.03 10.68
C MET A 76 -11.32 0.54 9.27
N GLU A 77 -11.07 1.38 8.28
CA GLU A 77 -11.09 0.93 6.87
C GLU A 77 -10.02 -0.15 6.64
N PHE A 78 -10.34 -1.15 5.82
CA PHE A 78 -9.37 -2.18 5.41
C PHE A 78 -9.05 -2.05 3.93
N THR A 79 -7.79 -1.81 3.61
CA THR A 79 -7.27 -1.77 2.24
C THR A 79 -6.45 -3.01 1.94
N PHE A 80 -6.82 -3.77 0.90
CA PHE A 80 -5.97 -4.85 0.41
C PHE A 80 -4.87 -4.27 -0.48
N HIS A 81 -3.62 -4.52 -0.11
CA HIS A 81 -2.47 -3.92 -0.79
C HIS A 81 -2.10 -4.65 -2.10
N ARG A 82 -0.94 -4.32 -2.68
CA ARG A 82 -0.46 -4.85 -3.96
C ARG A 82 -0.18 -6.37 -3.99
N ALA A 83 -0.47 -7.14 -2.93
CA ALA A 83 -0.62 -8.59 -3.05
C ALA A 83 -1.66 -8.96 -4.12
N PHE A 84 -2.65 -8.09 -4.33
CA PHE A 84 -3.63 -8.19 -5.41
C PHE A 84 -2.98 -8.32 -6.80
N ASP A 85 -1.90 -7.58 -7.06
CA ASP A 85 -1.17 -7.64 -8.33
C ASP A 85 -0.41 -8.96 -8.54
N MET A 86 -0.27 -9.77 -7.49
CA MET A 86 0.40 -11.08 -7.50
C MET A 86 -0.58 -12.25 -7.56
N THR A 87 -1.88 -11.99 -7.66
CA THR A 87 -2.87 -13.05 -7.77
C THR A 87 -2.88 -13.68 -9.17
N CYS A 88 -3.24 -14.94 -9.25
CA CYS A 88 -3.34 -15.68 -10.51
C CYS A 88 -4.50 -15.20 -11.42
N ASP A 89 -5.57 -14.66 -10.81
CA ASP A 89 -6.71 -14.05 -11.52
C ASP A 89 -7.20 -12.82 -10.72
N THR A 90 -7.07 -11.65 -11.34
CA THR A 90 -7.45 -10.38 -10.70
C THR A 90 -8.96 -10.17 -10.61
N ASN A 91 -9.76 -10.78 -11.50
CA ASN A 91 -11.22 -10.66 -11.43
C ASN A 91 -11.76 -11.54 -10.29
N GLU A 92 -11.27 -12.78 -10.17
CA GLU A 92 -11.61 -13.65 -9.04
C GLU A 92 -11.17 -13.01 -7.71
N ALA A 93 -9.96 -12.46 -7.69
CA ALA A 93 -9.44 -11.75 -6.50
C ALA A 93 -10.31 -10.56 -6.12
N LEU A 94 -10.78 -9.75 -7.10
CA LEU A 94 -11.67 -8.63 -6.84
C LEU A 94 -12.97 -9.08 -6.18
N GLU A 95 -13.59 -10.13 -6.70
CA GLU A 95 -14.83 -10.70 -6.14
C GLU A 95 -14.60 -11.28 -4.73
N ALA A 96 -13.45 -11.92 -4.50
CA ALA A 96 -13.08 -12.41 -3.18
C ALA A 96 -12.98 -11.24 -2.16
N LEU A 97 -12.31 -10.14 -2.54
CA LEU A 97 -12.19 -8.97 -1.67
C LEU A 97 -13.53 -8.30 -1.36
N VAL A 98 -14.45 -8.27 -2.33
CA VAL A 98 -15.82 -7.79 -2.10
C VAL A 98 -16.55 -8.70 -1.12
N ARG A 99 -16.46 -10.03 -1.26
CA ARG A 99 -17.11 -11.00 -0.36
C ARG A 99 -16.65 -10.88 1.08
N VAL A 100 -15.35 -10.65 1.29
CA VAL A 100 -14.77 -10.54 2.65
C VAL A 100 -14.90 -9.13 3.25
N GLY A 101 -15.48 -8.17 2.52
CA GLY A 101 -15.78 -6.83 3.04
C GLY A 101 -14.59 -5.86 3.05
N CYS A 102 -13.61 -6.04 2.17
CA CYS A 102 -12.55 -5.03 2.01
C CYS A 102 -13.14 -3.73 1.46
N CYS A 103 -12.75 -2.59 2.05
CA CYS A 103 -13.22 -1.28 1.61
C CYS A 103 -12.51 -0.80 0.34
N ARG A 104 -11.26 -1.21 0.15
CA ARG A 104 -10.40 -0.70 -0.94
C ARG A 104 -9.38 -1.74 -1.37
N VAL A 105 -9.03 -1.71 -2.66
CA VAL A 105 -7.90 -2.45 -3.22
C VAL A 105 -6.87 -1.51 -3.83
N LEU A 106 -5.59 -1.68 -3.48
CA LEU A 106 -4.46 -0.97 -4.09
C LEU A 106 -3.84 -1.85 -5.17
N THR A 107 -3.79 -1.34 -6.39
CA THR A 107 -3.29 -2.09 -7.56
C THR A 107 -2.48 -1.23 -8.52
N SER A 108 -1.59 -1.87 -9.25
CA SER A 108 -0.95 -1.34 -10.46
C SER A 108 -1.52 -1.98 -11.74
N GLY A 109 -2.67 -2.67 -11.63
CA GLY A 109 -3.27 -3.41 -12.74
C GLY A 109 -2.48 -4.67 -13.13
N GLY A 110 -1.82 -5.32 -12.15
CA GLY A 110 -1.01 -6.52 -12.38
C GLY A 110 0.26 -6.24 -13.20
N ARG A 111 0.80 -5.02 -13.13
CA ARG A 111 2.04 -4.61 -13.81
C ARG A 111 3.03 -4.03 -12.79
N ASN A 112 4.27 -3.77 -13.24
CA ASN A 112 5.27 -3.15 -12.36
C ASN A 112 4.83 -1.76 -11.89
N THR A 113 4.22 -0.99 -12.79
CA THR A 113 3.73 0.37 -12.52
C THR A 113 2.26 0.53 -12.95
N ALA A 114 1.54 1.44 -12.29
CA ALA A 114 0.15 1.74 -12.61
C ALA A 114 -0.04 2.28 -14.06
N PRO A 115 0.84 3.15 -14.60
CA PRO A 115 0.77 3.55 -16.00
C PRO A 115 0.84 2.37 -16.98
N GLU A 116 1.67 1.35 -16.72
CA GLU A 116 1.74 0.15 -17.57
C GLU A 116 0.46 -0.69 -17.47
N GLY A 117 -0.18 -0.69 -16.32
CA GLY A 117 -1.42 -1.43 -16.05
C GLY A 117 -2.71 -0.65 -16.29
N ILE A 118 -2.66 0.52 -16.89
CA ILE A 118 -3.79 1.46 -16.98
C ILE A 118 -5.07 0.85 -17.57
N LYS A 119 -4.93 -0.02 -18.58
CA LYS A 119 -6.08 -0.72 -19.21
C LYS A 119 -6.74 -1.69 -18.23
N ASN A 120 -5.93 -2.43 -17.47
CA ASN A 120 -6.43 -3.36 -16.47
C ASN A 120 -7.08 -2.61 -15.30
N ILE A 121 -6.48 -1.50 -14.84
CA ILE A 121 -7.06 -0.62 -13.82
C ILE A 121 -8.44 -0.14 -14.24
N HIS A 122 -8.58 0.37 -15.47
CA HIS A 122 -9.88 0.79 -16.00
C HIS A 122 -10.92 -0.36 -16.03
N SER A 123 -10.49 -1.56 -16.38
CA SER A 123 -11.36 -2.75 -16.36
C SER A 123 -11.78 -3.12 -14.93
N LEU A 124 -10.85 -3.04 -13.96
CA LEU A 124 -11.12 -3.30 -12.55
C LEU A 124 -12.09 -2.26 -11.95
N VAL A 125 -11.95 -0.98 -12.30
CA VAL A 125 -12.90 0.07 -11.90
C VAL A 125 -14.31 -0.27 -12.39
N LYS A 126 -14.46 -0.70 -13.65
CA LYS A 126 -15.77 -1.14 -14.17
C LYS A 126 -16.30 -2.38 -13.45
N ALA A 127 -15.43 -3.37 -13.23
CA ALA A 127 -15.82 -4.62 -12.56
C ALA A 127 -16.17 -4.40 -11.09
N SER A 128 -15.51 -3.46 -10.40
CA SER A 128 -15.83 -3.13 -9.00
C SER A 128 -17.26 -2.62 -8.82
N ALA A 129 -17.79 -1.93 -9.83
CA ALA A 129 -19.15 -1.37 -9.85
C ALA A 129 -19.50 -0.61 -8.55
N GLY A 130 -18.52 0.08 -7.95
CA GLY A 130 -18.67 0.81 -6.68
C GLY A 130 -18.78 -0.06 -5.42
N ARG A 131 -18.66 -1.40 -5.53
CA ARG A 131 -18.72 -2.33 -4.38
C ARG A 131 -17.45 -2.31 -3.52
N ILE A 132 -16.32 -1.94 -4.12
CA ILE A 132 -15.03 -1.77 -3.47
C ILE A 132 -14.29 -0.62 -4.17
N ALA A 133 -13.63 0.24 -3.41
CA ALA A 133 -12.87 1.34 -3.97
C ALA A 133 -11.58 0.83 -4.63
N VAL A 134 -11.27 1.31 -5.84
CA VAL A 134 -10.03 0.99 -6.56
C VAL A 134 -9.03 2.13 -6.40
N MET A 135 -7.87 1.84 -5.83
CA MET A 135 -6.76 2.79 -5.66
C MET A 135 -5.62 2.42 -6.61
N ALA A 136 -5.25 3.33 -7.52
CA ALA A 136 -4.09 3.14 -8.37
C ALA A 136 -2.79 3.52 -7.66
N GLY A 137 -1.76 2.68 -7.75
CA GLY A 137 -0.45 2.97 -7.16
C GLY A 137 0.70 2.23 -7.80
N SER A 138 1.90 2.63 -7.48
CA SER A 138 3.19 2.28 -8.09
C SER A 138 3.54 3.12 -9.31
N GLY A 139 4.68 3.83 -9.25
CA GLY A 139 5.20 4.64 -10.36
C GLY A 139 4.39 5.91 -10.65
N VAL A 140 3.49 6.32 -9.76
CA VAL A 140 2.68 7.52 -9.93
C VAL A 140 3.52 8.78 -9.70
N ASN A 141 3.38 9.75 -10.60
CA ASN A 141 4.05 11.04 -10.56
C ASN A 141 3.21 12.12 -11.29
N ALA A 142 3.68 13.37 -11.32
CA ALA A 142 2.96 14.49 -11.90
C ALA A 142 2.68 14.34 -13.41
N SER A 143 3.49 13.57 -14.15
CA SER A 143 3.29 13.41 -15.60
C SER A 143 2.23 12.36 -15.97
N ASN A 144 1.84 11.48 -15.02
CA ASN A 144 0.93 10.37 -15.31
C ASN A 144 -0.30 10.32 -14.39
N VAL A 145 -0.35 11.11 -13.32
CA VAL A 145 -1.43 11.06 -12.34
C VAL A 145 -2.80 11.38 -12.98
N LYS A 146 -2.86 12.34 -13.91
CA LYS A 146 -4.11 12.67 -14.60
C LYS A 146 -4.63 11.51 -15.43
N LEU A 147 -3.76 10.83 -16.19
CA LEU A 147 -4.14 9.65 -16.97
C LEU A 147 -4.72 8.53 -16.09
N LEU A 148 -4.16 8.36 -14.87
CA LEU A 148 -4.69 7.40 -13.92
C LEU A 148 -6.03 7.84 -13.34
N ALA A 149 -6.19 9.12 -13.00
CA ALA A 149 -7.46 9.66 -12.53
C ALA A 149 -8.58 9.50 -13.59
N ASP A 150 -8.26 9.71 -14.85
CA ASP A 150 -9.21 9.58 -15.98
C ASP A 150 -9.69 8.12 -16.19
N THR A 151 -9.07 7.12 -15.55
CA THR A 151 -9.60 5.74 -15.52
C THR A 151 -10.82 5.57 -14.64
N GLY A 152 -11.12 6.55 -13.79
CA GLY A 152 -12.23 6.51 -12.84
C GLY A 152 -11.89 5.85 -11.50
N VAL A 153 -10.60 5.72 -11.14
CA VAL A 153 -10.20 5.22 -9.83
C VAL A 153 -10.67 6.13 -8.70
N ASP A 154 -11.04 5.54 -7.56
CA ASP A 154 -11.52 6.27 -6.39
C ASP A 154 -10.41 6.97 -5.63
N ALA A 155 -9.16 6.48 -5.76
CA ALA A 155 -8.00 7.04 -5.07
C ALA A 155 -6.70 6.78 -5.84
N ILE A 156 -5.69 7.58 -5.54
CA ILE A 156 -4.35 7.46 -6.10
C ILE A 156 -3.32 7.44 -4.97
N HIS A 157 -2.41 6.48 -5.04
CA HIS A 157 -1.31 6.30 -4.10
C HIS A 157 0.03 6.65 -4.74
N PHE A 158 0.82 7.49 -4.07
CA PHE A 158 2.19 7.83 -4.46
C PHE A 158 3.09 8.03 -3.25
N SER A 159 4.39 7.92 -3.42
CA SER A 159 5.35 7.95 -2.30
C SER A 159 6.04 9.30 -2.11
N ALA A 160 6.14 10.13 -3.14
CA ALA A 160 6.88 11.40 -3.15
C ALA A 160 8.25 11.33 -2.45
N ARG A 161 8.96 10.20 -2.61
CA ARG A 161 10.24 9.95 -1.94
C ARG A 161 11.37 10.64 -2.67
N ASN A 162 12.31 11.22 -1.91
CA ASN A 162 13.60 11.66 -2.40
C ASN A 162 14.73 11.09 -1.54
N LEU A 163 15.93 11.05 -2.11
CA LEU A 163 17.15 10.74 -1.37
C LEU A 163 17.75 12.03 -0.85
N THR A 164 18.07 12.05 0.43
CA THR A 164 18.77 13.16 1.09
C THR A 164 20.12 12.65 1.57
N GLU A 165 21.21 13.34 1.22
CA GLU A 165 22.52 12.99 1.71
C GLU A 165 22.62 13.14 3.22
N SER A 166 23.42 12.27 3.85
CA SER A 166 23.72 12.32 5.26
C SER A 166 24.51 13.58 5.60
N ARG A 167 24.22 14.19 6.74
CA ARG A 167 25.02 15.27 7.32
C ARG A 167 26.28 14.79 8.04
N MET A 168 26.56 13.48 8.05
CA MET A 168 27.79 12.95 8.62
C MET A 168 29.00 13.45 7.83
N THR A 169 29.95 14.08 8.51
CA THR A 169 31.22 14.55 7.94
C THR A 169 32.22 13.41 7.78
N TYR A 170 32.22 12.47 8.72
CA TYR A 170 33.04 11.26 8.62
C TYR A 170 32.27 10.19 7.84
N LYS A 171 32.91 9.58 6.85
CA LYS A 171 32.40 8.46 6.08
C LYS A 171 33.43 7.34 6.05
N ASN A 172 33.03 6.10 6.36
CA ASN A 172 33.88 4.94 6.22
C ASN A 172 33.52 4.20 4.92
N PRO A 173 34.31 4.28 3.86
CA PRO A 173 34.02 3.64 2.59
C PRO A 173 34.30 2.13 2.58
N SER A 174 34.95 1.61 3.64
CA SER A 174 35.41 0.22 3.71
C SER A 174 34.34 -0.73 4.27
N ILE A 175 33.26 -0.21 4.83
CA ILE A 175 32.22 -1.01 5.50
C ILE A 175 30.87 -0.70 4.91
N SER A 176 30.14 -1.76 4.55
CA SER A 176 28.69 -1.69 4.27
C SER A 176 27.94 -2.41 5.39
N MET A 177 26.93 -1.77 5.92
CA MET A 177 26.06 -2.33 6.97
C MET A 177 24.95 -3.21 6.40
N GLY A 178 24.95 -3.47 5.07
CA GLY A 178 23.94 -4.32 4.44
C GLY A 178 22.52 -3.71 4.49
N GLY A 179 22.40 -2.40 4.36
CA GLY A 179 21.14 -1.67 4.39
C GLY A 179 20.19 -2.02 3.24
N VAL A 180 19.23 -1.18 2.98
CA VAL A 180 18.23 -1.39 1.91
C VAL A 180 18.91 -1.26 0.54
N GLN A 181 18.72 -2.24 -0.31
CA GLN A 181 19.26 -2.22 -1.67
C GLN A 181 18.86 -0.93 -2.41
N GLY A 182 19.82 -0.26 -3.02
CA GLY A 182 19.60 1.00 -3.75
C GLY A 182 19.62 2.26 -2.90
N ILE A 183 19.81 2.17 -1.58
CA ILE A 183 20.02 3.32 -0.70
C ILE A 183 21.48 3.34 -0.25
N PRO A 184 22.26 4.38 -0.61
CA PRO A 184 23.65 4.50 -0.12
C PRO A 184 23.69 4.59 1.42
N GLU A 185 24.76 4.05 2.02
CA GLU A 185 24.98 4.06 3.49
C GLU A 185 24.83 5.47 4.11
N TYR A 186 25.24 6.50 3.36
CA TYR A 186 25.21 7.88 3.80
C TYR A 186 24.11 8.68 3.12
N ALA A 187 22.93 8.05 2.96
CA ALA A 187 21.73 8.71 2.50
C ALA A 187 20.52 8.26 3.33
N SER A 188 19.50 9.06 3.34
CA SER A 188 18.19 8.75 3.92
C SER A 188 17.08 9.00 2.91
N ILE A 189 15.97 8.26 3.06
CA ILE A 189 14.76 8.54 2.28
C ILE A 189 13.97 9.63 3.01
N GLY A 190 13.77 10.75 2.33
CA GLY A 190 12.87 11.82 2.75
C GLY A 190 11.59 11.84 1.95
N ILE A 191 10.70 12.76 2.30
CA ILE A 191 9.51 13.12 1.52
C ILE A 191 9.72 14.50 0.92
N ASP A 192 9.42 14.66 -0.37
CA ASP A 192 9.49 15.95 -1.06
C ASP A 192 8.11 16.60 -1.15
N PRO A 193 7.85 17.66 -0.38
CA PRO A 193 6.57 18.38 -0.43
C PRO A 193 6.29 19.03 -1.79
N THR A 194 7.32 19.31 -2.59
CA THR A 194 7.18 19.90 -3.92
C THR A 194 6.62 18.85 -4.89
N MET A 195 7.10 17.61 -4.82
CA MET A 195 6.52 16.50 -5.59
C MET A 195 5.04 16.30 -5.26
N ILE A 196 4.68 16.36 -3.97
CA ILE A 196 3.27 16.25 -3.55
C ILE A 196 2.43 17.35 -4.20
N ARG A 197 2.85 18.62 -4.08
CA ARG A 197 2.13 19.76 -4.69
C ARG A 197 2.01 19.61 -6.21
N ASN A 198 3.08 19.22 -6.88
CA ASN A 198 3.07 19.04 -8.33
C ASN A 198 2.09 17.96 -8.79
N ILE A 199 1.97 16.85 -8.04
CA ILE A 199 1.01 15.79 -8.32
C ILE A 199 -0.43 16.31 -8.09
N LEU A 200 -0.69 16.95 -6.95
CA LEU A 200 -2.01 17.47 -6.62
C LEU A 200 -2.50 18.53 -7.62
N ASN A 201 -1.62 19.40 -8.09
CA ASN A 201 -1.95 20.42 -9.10
C ASN A 201 -2.39 19.84 -10.46
N GLN A 202 -2.10 18.57 -10.74
CA GLN A 202 -2.57 17.91 -11.97
C GLN A 202 -3.97 17.32 -11.83
N LEU A 203 -4.52 17.30 -10.60
CA LEU A 203 -5.84 16.71 -10.29
C LEU A 203 -6.94 17.77 -10.11
N ILE A 204 -6.54 19.04 -10.07
CA ILE A 204 -7.43 20.21 -10.00
C ILE A 204 -7.67 20.74 -11.40
#